data_51b9f281bb9e0186d8011b60fe4e0b1f
#
_entry.id   51b9f281bb9e0186d8011b60fe4e0b1f
#
_cell.length_a   1.000
_cell.length_b   1.000
_cell.length_c   1.000
_cell.angle_alpha   90.00
_cell.angle_beta   90.00
_cell.angle_gamma   90.00
#
_symmetry.space_group_name_H-M   'P 1'
#
loop_
_entity.id
_entity.type
_entity.pdbx_description
1 polymer ?
#
loop_
_entity_poly.entity_id
_entity_poly.type
_entity_poly.pdbx_seq_one_letter_code
_entity_poly.pdbx_strand_id
1 'polypeptide(L)'
;QMFRDGSNPDMYPNTNWYDLVLKDEAVMTKHSVSFSGGNKVKYFTSLGYMYDDDFTPGVKSERYNLTTNISSDIKSWLTMRSNINYIQSTSDNDKGGVVYTHLLTIPSTYVARQSNGEWGSYEGGKPAATVNMERNPLRRLEEGGWSNSKTQNTLINLALDIKPVKGLVLTGEMIYKAWDYKSKTYTANKSKIKDFQTGAELNGTDVTNSKME
;
A
#
# COMPACT_ATOMS: atom_id res chain seq x y z
N GLN A 1 33.28 23.54 0.57
CA GLN A 1 32.86 24.46 -0.50
C GLN A 1 32.20 23.67 -1.65
N MET A 2 32.78 22.55 -2.14
CA MET A 2 32.29 21.74 -3.26
C MET A 2 30.83 21.23 -3.11
N PHE A 3 30.38 20.92 -1.90
CA PHE A 3 28.97 20.58 -1.62
C PHE A 3 27.98 21.74 -1.81
N ARG A 4 28.49 23.00 -1.71
CA ARG A 4 27.62 24.18 -1.80
C ARG A 4 27.51 24.75 -3.21
N ASP A 5 28.57 24.59 -4.00
CA ASP A 5 28.65 25.13 -5.36
C ASP A 5 28.27 24.13 -6.46
N GLY A 6 28.09 22.84 -6.08
CA GLY A 6 27.69 21.79 -7.02
C GLY A 6 28.71 21.49 -8.11
N SER A 7 29.97 21.89 -7.93
CA SER A 7 31.01 21.79 -8.96
C SER A 7 31.43 20.35 -9.31
N ASN A 8 31.15 19.40 -8.41
CA ASN A 8 31.43 17.98 -8.64
C ASN A 8 30.38 17.10 -7.94
N PRO A 9 29.17 16.95 -8.54
CA PRO A 9 28.08 16.22 -7.93
C PRO A 9 28.34 14.72 -7.82
N ASP A 10 29.22 14.16 -8.64
CA ASP A 10 29.58 12.73 -8.60
C ASP A 10 30.43 12.35 -7.38
N MET A 11 31.06 13.32 -6.75
CA MET A 11 31.92 13.11 -5.60
C MET A 11 31.42 13.83 -4.34
N TYR A 12 30.83 15.01 -4.52
CA TYR A 12 30.40 15.90 -3.45
C TYR A 12 28.97 16.39 -3.68
N PRO A 13 27.97 15.48 -3.67
CA PRO A 13 26.57 15.85 -3.87
C PRO A 13 26.02 16.58 -2.64
N ASN A 14 24.91 17.27 -2.87
CA ASN A 14 23.99 17.70 -1.82
C ASN A 14 22.61 17.14 -2.15
N THR A 15 22.45 15.84 -1.97
CA THR A 15 21.25 15.11 -2.38
C THR A 15 20.09 15.43 -1.47
N ASN A 16 19.02 16.01 -2.01
CA ASN A 16 17.73 16.06 -1.36
C ASN A 16 16.96 14.77 -1.65
N TRP A 17 17.01 13.84 -0.73
CA TRP A 17 16.43 12.53 -0.87
C TRP A 17 14.90 12.54 -0.95
N TYR A 18 14.26 13.51 -0.27
CA TYR A 18 12.81 13.64 -0.30
C TYR A 18 12.32 14.04 -1.69
N ASP A 19 12.85 15.09 -2.27
CA ASP A 19 12.50 15.57 -3.61
C ASP A 19 12.84 14.55 -4.70
N LEU A 20 13.86 13.71 -4.45
CA LEU A 20 14.32 12.72 -5.42
C LEU A 20 13.44 11.46 -5.44
N VAL A 21 12.86 11.09 -4.30
CA VAL A 21 12.22 9.79 -4.09
C VAL A 21 10.72 9.91 -3.93
N LEU A 22 10.23 10.98 -3.31
CA LEU A 22 8.82 11.16 -3.02
C LEU A 22 8.14 12.07 -4.06
N LYS A 23 6.86 11.87 -4.24
CA LYS A 23 6.01 12.79 -5.01
C LYS A 23 5.72 14.04 -4.18
N ASP A 24 5.49 15.15 -4.85
CA ASP A 24 5.08 16.40 -4.20
C ASP A 24 3.67 16.33 -3.62
N GLU A 25 2.82 15.48 -4.23
CA GLU A 25 1.42 15.36 -3.87
C GLU A 25 1.00 13.89 -3.73
N ALA A 26 0.13 13.65 -2.76
CA ALA A 26 -0.58 12.38 -2.58
C ALA A 26 -2.08 12.69 -2.44
N VAL A 27 -2.90 12.01 -3.24
CA VAL A 27 -4.33 12.30 -3.37
C VAL A 27 -5.16 11.22 -2.70
N MET A 28 -6.04 11.61 -1.80
CA MET A 28 -7.08 10.74 -1.27
C MET A 28 -8.44 11.19 -1.78
N THR A 29 -9.22 10.25 -2.30
CA THR A 29 -10.61 10.50 -2.68
C THR A 29 -11.53 9.50 -2.02
N LYS A 30 -12.72 9.95 -1.59
CA LYS A 30 -13.73 9.10 -1.00
C LYS A 30 -15.11 9.48 -1.54
N HIS A 31 -15.80 8.48 -2.05
CA HIS A 31 -17.16 8.63 -2.55
C HIS A 31 -18.08 7.65 -1.85
N SER A 32 -19.28 8.08 -1.52
CA SER A 32 -20.29 7.20 -0.97
C SER A 32 -21.67 7.61 -1.44
N VAL A 33 -22.51 6.61 -1.67
CA VAL A 33 -23.92 6.78 -2.00
C VAL A 33 -24.73 5.82 -1.15
N SER A 34 -25.87 6.27 -0.64
CA SER A 34 -26.76 5.42 0.13
C SER A 34 -28.21 5.63 -0.27
N PHE A 35 -28.97 4.55 -0.18
CA PHE A 35 -30.39 4.49 -0.45
C PHE A 35 -31.09 3.86 0.75
N SER A 36 -32.19 4.45 1.18
CA SER A 36 -33.01 3.88 2.24
C SER A 36 -34.47 4.10 1.93
N GLY A 37 -35.31 3.22 2.41
CA GLY A 37 -36.74 3.35 2.24
C GLY A 37 -37.49 2.15 2.81
N GLY A 38 -38.76 2.14 2.58
CA GLY A 38 -39.63 1.02 2.88
C GLY A 38 -40.82 1.29 3.77
N ASN A 39 -41.75 0.36 3.73
CA ASN A 39 -42.91 0.31 4.59
C ASN A 39 -42.92 -1.07 5.30
N LYS A 40 -43.46 -2.11 4.66
CA LYS A 40 -43.42 -3.49 5.18
C LYS A 40 -42.04 -4.10 5.06
N VAL A 41 -41.31 -3.75 3.99
CA VAL A 41 -39.90 -4.06 3.83
C VAL A 41 -39.11 -2.76 3.98
N LYS A 42 -38.32 -2.65 5.00
CA LYS A 42 -37.40 -1.53 5.24
C LYS A 42 -36.02 -1.93 4.77
N TYR A 43 -35.37 -1.05 4.06
CA TYR A 43 -34.02 -1.30 3.58
C TYR A 43 -33.13 -0.07 3.71
N PHE A 44 -31.86 -0.34 3.87
CA PHE A 44 -30.77 0.63 3.75
C PHE A 44 -29.63 -0.05 2.98
N THR A 45 -29.15 0.60 1.94
CA THR A 45 -27.99 0.13 1.18
C THR A 45 -27.04 1.28 1.00
N SER A 46 -25.76 1.05 1.25
CA SER A 46 -24.67 2.02 1.06
C SER A 46 -23.54 1.39 0.26
N LEU A 47 -23.07 2.13 -0.74
CA LEU A 47 -21.88 1.82 -1.53
C LEU A 47 -20.83 2.89 -1.23
N GLY A 48 -19.60 2.47 -1.01
CA GLY A 48 -18.46 3.36 -0.79
C GLY A 48 -17.28 2.95 -1.64
N TYR A 49 -16.57 3.93 -2.15
CA TYR A 49 -15.29 3.81 -2.81
C TYR A 49 -14.29 4.76 -2.17
N MET A 50 -13.07 4.31 -1.94
CA MET A 50 -11.96 5.11 -1.49
C MET A 50 -10.73 4.77 -2.32
N TYR A 51 -10.05 5.78 -2.79
CA TYR A 51 -8.73 5.73 -3.38
C TYR A 51 -7.79 6.53 -2.48
N ASP A 52 -6.65 5.97 -2.18
CA ASP A 52 -5.62 6.56 -1.32
C ASP A 52 -4.25 6.35 -1.98
N ASP A 53 -3.62 7.44 -2.35
CA ASP A 53 -2.30 7.46 -2.96
C ASP A 53 -1.26 7.82 -1.89
N ASP A 54 -0.08 7.21 -1.95
CA ASP A 54 1.03 7.49 -1.05
C ASP A 54 2.01 8.48 -1.71
N PHE A 55 2.80 9.17 -0.92
CA PHE A 55 3.91 9.99 -1.43
C PHE A 55 4.98 9.15 -2.14
N THR A 56 5.08 7.86 -1.84
CA THR A 56 5.97 6.94 -2.55
C THR A 56 5.37 6.59 -3.91
N PRO A 57 6.09 6.83 -5.01
CA PRO A 57 5.62 6.47 -6.35
C PRO A 57 5.22 4.99 -6.46
N GLY A 58 4.06 4.73 -7.07
CA GLY A 58 3.55 3.38 -7.28
C GLY A 58 2.86 2.74 -6.07
N VAL A 59 2.90 3.37 -4.89
CA VAL A 59 2.18 2.90 -3.70
C VAL A 59 0.81 3.55 -3.66
N LYS A 60 -0.23 2.73 -3.60
CA LYS A 60 -1.63 3.17 -3.54
C LYS A 60 -2.53 2.11 -2.95
N SER A 61 -3.70 2.52 -2.48
CA SER A 61 -4.73 1.59 -2.07
C SER A 61 -6.12 1.99 -2.58
N GLU A 62 -6.94 0.98 -2.82
CA GLU A 62 -8.34 1.14 -3.19
C GLU A 62 -9.22 0.29 -2.27
N ARG A 63 -10.36 0.85 -1.91
CA ARG A 63 -11.32 0.18 -1.04
C ARG A 63 -12.74 0.36 -1.52
N TYR A 64 -13.44 -0.76 -1.66
CA TYR A 64 -14.87 -0.83 -1.96
C TYR A 64 -15.61 -1.35 -0.74
N ASN A 65 -16.71 -0.71 -0.39
CA ASN A 65 -17.57 -1.11 0.71
C ASN A 65 -19.00 -1.26 0.19
N LEU A 66 -19.67 -2.34 0.59
CA LEU A 66 -21.10 -2.52 0.43
C LEU A 66 -21.68 -2.85 1.80
N THR A 67 -22.68 -2.08 2.23
CA THR A 67 -23.49 -2.40 3.39
C THR A 67 -24.95 -2.45 2.97
N THR A 68 -25.65 -3.53 3.31
CA THR A 68 -27.08 -3.66 3.06
C THR A 68 -27.75 -4.20 4.31
N ASN A 69 -28.75 -3.47 4.79
CA ASN A 69 -29.62 -3.86 5.89
C ASN A 69 -31.04 -3.98 5.36
N ILE A 70 -31.68 -5.11 5.61
CA ILE A 70 -33.07 -5.37 5.22
C ILE A 70 -33.81 -5.85 6.47
N SER A 71 -35.00 -5.31 6.69
CA SER A 71 -35.92 -5.79 7.70
C SER A 71 -37.32 -5.91 7.09
N SER A 72 -37.93 -7.05 7.21
CA SER A 72 -39.24 -7.33 6.62
C SER A 72 -40.16 -7.99 7.65
N ASP A 73 -41.31 -7.37 7.86
CA ASP A 73 -42.41 -7.97 8.60
C ASP A 73 -43.21 -8.89 7.66
N ILE A 74 -42.76 -10.18 7.56
CA ILE A 74 -43.36 -11.18 6.68
C ILE A 74 -44.81 -11.46 7.12
N LYS A 75 -45.03 -11.54 8.43
CA LYS A 75 -46.32 -11.65 9.10
C LYS A 75 -46.31 -10.89 10.42
N SER A 76 -47.47 -10.67 11.03
CA SER A 76 -47.56 -9.99 12.32
C SER A 76 -46.73 -10.68 13.44
N TRP A 77 -46.50 -11.96 13.29
CA TRP A 77 -45.75 -12.78 14.24
C TRP A 77 -44.34 -13.16 13.75
N LEU A 78 -43.92 -12.77 12.49
CA LEU A 78 -42.64 -13.16 11.89
C LEU A 78 -41.98 -11.96 11.24
N THR A 79 -40.82 -11.58 11.76
CA THR A 79 -39.93 -10.56 11.18
C THR A 79 -38.63 -11.21 10.75
N MET A 80 -38.18 -10.92 9.53
CA MET A 80 -36.86 -11.30 9.04
C MET A 80 -35.95 -10.07 9.01
N ARG A 81 -34.72 -10.24 9.46
CA ARG A 81 -33.67 -9.20 9.36
C ARG A 81 -32.47 -9.77 8.66
N SER A 82 -31.86 -9.00 7.79
CA SER A 82 -30.61 -9.34 7.12
C SER A 82 -29.66 -8.15 7.17
N ASN A 83 -28.41 -8.42 7.49
CA ASN A 83 -27.31 -7.47 7.40
C ASN A 83 -26.20 -8.09 6.56
N ILE A 84 -25.79 -7.40 5.51
CA ILE A 84 -24.70 -7.80 4.61
C ILE A 84 -23.66 -6.70 4.62
N ASN A 85 -22.43 -7.04 4.97
CA ASN A 85 -21.27 -6.17 4.83
C ASN A 85 -20.23 -6.85 3.96
N TYR A 86 -19.82 -6.18 2.91
CA TYR A 86 -18.73 -6.60 2.05
C TYR A 86 -17.70 -5.49 1.94
N ILE A 87 -16.44 -5.82 2.18
CA ILE A 87 -15.32 -4.90 2.04
C ILE A 87 -14.26 -5.60 1.18
N GLN A 88 -13.85 -4.92 0.11
CA GLN A 88 -12.70 -5.32 -0.67
C GLN A 88 -11.67 -4.19 -0.62
N SER A 89 -10.44 -4.53 -0.27
CA SER A 89 -9.30 -3.61 -0.33
C SER A 89 -8.21 -4.21 -1.22
N THR A 90 -7.66 -3.40 -2.10
CA THR A 90 -6.44 -3.70 -2.86
C THR A 90 -5.36 -2.72 -2.45
N SER A 91 -4.12 -3.18 -2.40
CA SER A 91 -2.98 -2.34 -2.10
C SER A 91 -1.81 -2.71 -3.01
N ASP A 92 -1.30 -1.71 -3.70
CA ASP A 92 -0.07 -1.79 -4.48
C ASP A 92 1.04 -1.17 -3.65
N ASN A 93 2.13 -1.90 -3.48
CA ASN A 93 3.28 -1.46 -2.72
C ASN A 93 4.55 -1.66 -3.51
N ASP A 94 5.50 -0.77 -3.31
CA ASP A 94 6.87 -0.95 -3.74
C ASP A 94 7.54 -2.05 -2.89
N LYS A 95 8.04 -3.10 -3.55
CA LYS A 95 8.75 -4.18 -2.87
C LYS A 95 10.19 -3.79 -2.53
N GLY A 96 10.75 -2.83 -3.24
CA GLY A 96 12.06 -2.26 -2.94
C GLY A 96 12.11 -1.63 -1.56
N GLY A 97 10.93 -1.28 -1.07
CA GLY A 97 10.73 -0.74 0.26
C GLY A 97 11.50 0.57 0.42
N VAL A 98 10.96 1.65 -0.15
CA VAL A 98 11.35 2.98 0.30
C VAL A 98 10.92 3.07 1.76
N VAL A 99 11.79 2.60 2.61
CA VAL A 99 11.54 2.67 4.04
C VAL A 99 11.84 4.11 4.44
N TYR A 100 10.86 4.82 4.96
CA TYR A 100 11.04 6.19 5.45
C TYR A 100 12.26 6.32 6.39
N THR A 101 12.60 5.25 7.13
CA THR A 101 13.82 5.20 7.92
C THR A 101 15.10 5.33 7.08
N HIS A 102 15.12 4.87 5.83
CA HIS A 102 16.25 5.06 4.94
C HIS A 102 16.34 6.52 4.49
N LEU A 103 15.21 7.17 4.18
CA LEU A 103 15.18 8.60 3.84
C LEU A 103 15.69 9.47 5.00
N LEU A 104 15.39 9.08 6.25
CA LEU A 104 15.82 9.81 7.45
C LEU A 104 17.29 9.58 7.80
N THR A 105 17.88 8.48 7.38
CA THR A 105 19.22 8.05 7.83
C THR A 105 20.29 8.10 6.75
N ILE A 106 19.91 8.18 5.47
CA ILE A 106 20.87 8.26 4.38
C ILE A 106 21.48 9.66 4.30
N PRO A 107 22.82 9.79 4.22
CA PRO A 107 23.46 11.10 4.17
C PRO A 107 23.16 11.85 2.87
N SER A 108 22.96 13.16 2.94
CA SER A 108 22.88 14.03 1.75
C SER A 108 24.18 14.09 0.96
N THR A 109 25.29 13.70 1.58
CA THR A 109 26.63 13.63 0.97
C THR A 109 26.86 12.36 0.15
N TYR A 110 25.87 11.44 0.13
CA TYR A 110 25.90 10.23 -0.71
C TYR A 110 25.29 10.50 -2.08
N VAL A 111 25.99 10.05 -3.13
CA VAL A 111 25.56 10.18 -4.52
C VAL A 111 24.44 9.21 -4.81
N ALA A 112 23.26 9.68 -5.20
CA ALA A 112 22.14 8.82 -5.54
C ALA A 112 22.39 8.06 -6.87
N ARG A 113 22.80 8.84 -7.89
CA ARG A 113 23.14 8.35 -9.23
C ARG A 113 24.28 9.20 -9.79
N GLN A 114 25.24 8.58 -10.41
CA GLN A 114 26.38 9.24 -11.03
C GLN A 114 25.95 9.86 -12.38
N SER A 115 26.70 10.83 -12.88
CA SER A 115 26.44 11.50 -14.16
C SER A 115 26.46 10.56 -15.37
N ASN A 116 27.14 9.43 -15.28
CA ASN A 116 27.15 8.39 -16.31
C ASN A 116 25.92 7.46 -16.25
N GLY A 117 24.99 7.68 -15.31
CA GLY A 117 23.79 6.87 -15.12
C GLY A 117 23.94 5.66 -14.20
N GLU A 118 25.15 5.35 -13.75
CA GLU A 118 25.40 4.27 -12.78
C GLU A 118 24.94 4.67 -11.38
N TRP A 119 24.66 3.68 -10.54
CA TRP A 119 24.30 3.93 -9.14
C TRP A 119 25.45 4.53 -8.35
N GLY A 120 25.14 5.40 -7.40
CA GLY A 120 26.14 6.10 -6.62
C GLY A 120 27.08 5.18 -5.86
N SER A 121 28.37 5.40 -6.06
CA SER A 121 29.46 4.68 -5.39
C SER A 121 30.31 5.57 -4.50
N TYR A 122 29.99 6.87 -4.40
CA TYR A 122 30.74 7.85 -3.64
C TYR A 122 29.90 8.59 -2.59
N GLU A 123 30.57 8.96 -1.51
CA GLU A 123 30.04 9.75 -0.42
C GLU A 123 31.10 10.69 0.13
N GLY A 124 30.88 12.00 0.04
CA GLY A 124 31.80 12.99 0.58
C GLY A 124 33.20 12.93 0.00
N GLY A 125 33.31 12.62 -1.29
CA GLY A 125 34.60 12.52 -2.00
C GLY A 125 35.38 11.23 -1.77
N LYS A 126 34.76 10.22 -1.15
CA LYS A 126 35.35 8.90 -0.87
C LYS A 126 34.41 7.80 -1.37
N PRO A 127 34.90 6.58 -1.59
CA PRO A 127 34.05 5.42 -1.81
C PRO A 127 33.01 5.29 -0.69
N ALA A 128 31.75 5.13 -1.06
CA ALA A 128 30.65 5.04 -0.10
C ALA A 128 30.71 3.72 0.68
N ALA A 129 30.17 3.77 1.90
CA ALA A 129 29.97 2.55 2.66
C ALA A 129 28.95 1.64 1.97
N THR A 130 29.19 0.33 1.93
CA THR A 130 28.29 -0.68 1.33
C THR A 130 26.86 -0.52 1.86
N VAL A 131 26.69 -0.26 3.16
CA VAL A 131 25.38 -0.06 3.79
C VAL A 131 24.60 1.08 3.16
N ASN A 132 25.23 2.18 2.76
CA ASN A 132 24.57 3.31 2.11
C ASN A 132 24.22 2.97 0.65
N MET A 133 25.07 2.25 -0.04
CA MET A 133 24.82 1.75 -1.40
C MET A 133 23.60 0.82 -1.44
N GLU A 134 23.50 -0.11 -0.50
CA GLU A 134 22.35 -1.02 -0.38
C GLU A 134 21.05 -0.32 0.03
N ARG A 135 21.16 0.75 0.81
CA ARG A 135 20.02 1.54 1.30
C ARG A 135 19.61 2.67 0.38
N ASN A 136 20.30 2.87 -0.76
CA ASN A 136 19.93 3.91 -1.72
C ASN A 136 18.41 3.84 -2.03
N PRO A 137 17.60 4.80 -1.56
CA PRO A 137 16.15 4.70 -1.66
C PRO A 137 15.66 4.84 -3.11
N LEU A 138 16.35 5.61 -3.95
CA LEU A 138 16.03 5.72 -5.37
C LEU A 138 16.25 4.40 -6.09
N ARG A 139 17.37 3.74 -5.84
CA ARG A 139 17.65 2.40 -6.41
C ARG A 139 16.61 1.38 -5.96
N ARG A 140 16.22 1.43 -4.69
CA ARG A 140 15.18 0.53 -4.16
C ARG A 140 13.84 0.75 -4.83
N LEU A 141 13.48 1.99 -5.09
CA LEU A 141 12.25 2.35 -5.79
C LEU A 141 12.27 1.84 -7.23
N GLU A 142 13.36 2.05 -7.96
CA GLU A 142 13.45 1.70 -9.37
C GLU A 142 13.68 0.19 -9.63
N GLU A 143 14.47 -0.46 -8.78
CA GLU A 143 14.91 -1.85 -8.99
C GLU A 143 14.37 -2.83 -7.94
N GLY A 144 13.53 -2.39 -7.00
CA GLY A 144 13.13 -3.24 -5.88
C GLY A 144 12.05 -4.27 -6.19
N GLY A 145 11.28 -4.08 -7.26
CA GLY A 145 10.11 -4.88 -7.58
C GLY A 145 8.82 -4.33 -7.00
N TRP A 146 7.78 -5.16 -6.91
CA TRP A 146 6.45 -4.72 -6.47
C TRP A 146 5.74 -5.79 -5.63
N SER A 147 4.75 -5.36 -4.87
CA SER A 147 3.84 -6.24 -4.14
C SER A 147 2.41 -5.74 -4.30
N ASN A 148 1.53 -6.62 -4.74
CA ASN A 148 0.10 -6.37 -4.83
C ASN A 148 -0.63 -7.27 -3.85
N SER A 149 -1.56 -6.73 -3.09
CA SER A 149 -2.39 -7.51 -2.17
C SER A 149 -3.87 -7.16 -2.33
N LYS A 150 -4.71 -8.16 -2.14
CA LYS A 150 -6.16 -8.04 -2.15
C LYS A 150 -6.74 -8.74 -0.92
N THR A 151 -7.51 -7.98 -0.14
CA THR A 151 -8.25 -8.50 1.01
C THR A 151 -9.75 -8.38 0.74
N GLN A 152 -10.50 -9.44 1.02
CA GLN A 152 -11.96 -9.45 0.94
C GLN A 152 -12.54 -9.90 2.27
N ASN A 153 -13.47 -9.13 2.81
CA ASN A 153 -14.20 -9.47 4.03
C ASN A 153 -15.70 -9.49 3.71
N THR A 154 -16.34 -10.59 4.03
CA THR A 154 -17.79 -10.77 3.88
C THR A 154 -18.38 -11.14 5.22
N LEU A 155 -19.40 -10.41 5.63
CA LEU A 155 -20.22 -10.70 6.80
C LEU A 155 -21.69 -10.70 6.36
N ILE A 156 -22.36 -11.82 6.55
CA ILE A 156 -23.80 -11.97 6.32
C ILE A 156 -24.41 -12.42 7.63
N ASN A 157 -25.35 -11.63 8.11
CA ASN A 157 -26.17 -11.95 9.28
C ASN A 157 -27.63 -12.06 8.83
N LEU A 158 -28.25 -13.17 9.16
CA LEU A 158 -29.68 -13.44 8.94
C LEU A 158 -30.32 -13.74 10.28
N ALA A 159 -31.37 -13.01 10.64
CA ALA A 159 -32.12 -13.22 11.87
C ALA A 159 -33.63 -13.35 11.59
N LEU A 160 -34.27 -14.26 12.31
CA LEU A 160 -35.71 -14.44 12.30
C LEU A 160 -36.24 -14.20 13.73
N ASP A 161 -37.14 -13.24 13.87
CA ASP A 161 -37.85 -12.97 15.13
C ASP A 161 -39.27 -13.55 15.03
N ILE A 162 -39.56 -14.53 15.85
CA ILE A 162 -40.87 -15.18 15.96
C ILE A 162 -41.57 -14.67 17.23
N LYS A 163 -42.77 -14.16 17.11
CA LYS A 163 -43.59 -13.62 18.18
C LYS A 163 -44.83 -14.53 18.41
N PRO A 164 -44.68 -15.68 19.07
CA PRO A 164 -45.76 -16.67 19.17
C PRO A 164 -46.93 -16.20 20.05
N VAL A 165 -46.65 -15.39 21.06
CA VAL A 165 -47.65 -14.78 21.95
C VAL A 165 -47.21 -13.37 22.32
N LYS A 166 -48.16 -12.55 22.78
CA LYS A 166 -47.86 -11.19 23.23
C LYS A 166 -46.83 -11.18 24.37
N GLY A 167 -45.76 -10.43 24.20
CA GLY A 167 -44.67 -10.28 25.17
C GLY A 167 -43.54 -11.30 25.04
N LEU A 168 -43.62 -12.28 24.14
CA LEU A 168 -42.54 -13.25 23.89
C LEU A 168 -41.98 -13.09 22.46
N VAL A 169 -40.67 -12.94 22.36
CA VAL A 169 -39.94 -12.94 21.09
C VAL A 169 -38.86 -14.02 21.16
N LEU A 170 -38.87 -14.94 20.18
CA LEU A 170 -37.86 -15.92 19.96
C LEU A 170 -37.03 -15.50 18.74
N THR A 171 -35.73 -15.32 18.91
CA THR A 171 -34.82 -14.94 17.84
C THR A 171 -33.92 -16.11 17.46
N GLY A 172 -33.94 -16.49 16.19
CA GLY A 172 -32.94 -17.36 15.57
C GLY A 172 -32.00 -16.53 14.71
N GLU A 173 -30.71 -16.73 14.84
CA GLU A 173 -29.70 -15.95 14.12
C GLU A 173 -28.65 -16.87 13.48
N MET A 174 -28.29 -16.56 12.24
CA MET A 174 -27.20 -17.23 11.50
C MET A 174 -26.22 -16.15 11.03
N ILE A 175 -24.94 -16.37 11.33
CA ILE A 175 -23.86 -15.49 10.92
C ILE A 175 -22.90 -16.26 10.01
N TYR A 176 -22.67 -15.73 8.81
CA TYR A 176 -21.63 -16.17 7.91
C TYR A 176 -20.54 -15.11 7.84
N LYS A 177 -19.30 -15.50 8.12
CA LYS A 177 -18.13 -14.63 8.02
C LYS A 177 -17.08 -15.31 7.16
N ALA A 178 -16.62 -14.62 6.13
CA ALA A 178 -15.52 -15.06 5.28
C ALA A 178 -14.46 -13.96 5.20
N TRP A 179 -13.21 -14.39 5.20
CA TRP A 179 -12.05 -13.55 4.97
C TRP A 179 -11.15 -14.23 3.96
N ASP A 180 -10.79 -13.51 2.91
CA ASP A 180 -9.88 -13.97 1.86
C ASP A 180 -8.76 -12.95 1.71
N TYR A 181 -7.53 -13.45 1.63
CA TYR A 181 -6.34 -12.64 1.39
C TYR A 181 -5.51 -13.26 0.27
N LYS A 182 -5.20 -12.46 -0.73
CA LYS A 182 -4.31 -12.83 -1.84
C LYS A 182 -3.21 -11.81 -1.95
N SER A 183 -1.98 -12.28 -2.13
CA SER A 183 -0.83 -11.43 -2.37
C SER A 183 0.00 -12.00 -3.52
N LYS A 184 0.53 -11.09 -4.33
CA LYS A 184 1.56 -11.37 -5.32
C LYS A 184 2.72 -10.43 -5.07
N THR A 185 3.90 -10.98 -5.04
CA THR A 185 5.13 -10.24 -4.80
C THR A 185 6.15 -10.58 -5.88
N TYR A 186 6.72 -9.55 -6.47
CA TYR A 186 7.86 -9.68 -7.36
C TYR A 186 9.06 -8.98 -6.73
N THR A 187 10.13 -9.71 -6.52
CA THR A 187 11.41 -9.14 -6.08
C THR A 187 12.34 -9.13 -7.29
N ALA A 188 12.72 -7.95 -7.73
CA ALA A 188 13.60 -7.81 -8.87
C ALA A 188 15.07 -8.05 -8.47
N ASN A 189 15.87 -8.47 -9.43
CA ASN A 189 17.33 -8.43 -9.30
C ASN A 189 17.77 -6.98 -9.39
N LYS A 190 18.53 -6.55 -8.40
CA LYS A 190 19.18 -5.25 -8.44
C LYS A 190 20.46 -5.32 -9.26
N SER A 191 20.73 -4.30 -10.08
CA SER A 191 21.98 -4.14 -10.77
C SER A 191 23.15 -4.03 -9.77
N LYS A 192 24.32 -4.51 -10.14
CA LYS A 192 25.53 -4.32 -9.33
C LYS A 192 25.95 -2.86 -9.37
N ILE A 193 26.46 -2.36 -8.25
CA ILE A 193 27.05 -1.04 -8.17
C ILE A 193 28.51 -1.12 -8.60
N LYS A 194 28.91 -0.19 -9.47
CA LYS A 194 30.28 -0.09 -9.97
C LYS A 194 30.97 1.14 -9.38
N ASP A 195 32.24 1.00 -9.11
CA ASP A 195 33.07 2.13 -8.74
C ASP A 195 33.12 3.14 -9.90
N PHE A 196 32.79 4.40 -9.63
CA PHE A 196 32.68 5.43 -10.65
C PHE A 196 33.99 5.73 -11.38
N GLN A 197 35.12 5.62 -10.68
CA GLN A 197 36.43 5.94 -11.24
C GLN A 197 37.07 4.77 -11.98
N THR A 198 36.90 3.57 -11.42
CA THR A 198 37.60 2.37 -11.94
C THR A 198 36.69 1.46 -12.79
N GLY A 199 35.38 1.61 -12.67
CA GLY A 199 34.39 0.72 -13.29
C GLY A 199 34.34 -0.67 -12.66
N ALA A 200 35.10 -0.93 -11.60
CA ALA A 200 35.11 -2.21 -10.93
C ALA A 200 33.81 -2.47 -10.16
N GLU A 201 33.29 -3.70 -10.21
CA GLU A 201 32.15 -4.10 -9.39
C GLU A 201 32.51 -4.07 -7.91
N LEU A 202 31.67 -3.42 -7.11
CA LEU A 202 31.85 -3.32 -5.67
C LEU A 202 31.25 -4.56 -4.99
N ASN A 203 32.01 -5.13 -4.05
CA ASN A 203 31.57 -6.26 -3.24
C ASN A 203 30.44 -5.85 -2.30
N GLY A 204 29.49 -6.78 -2.04
CA GLY A 204 28.39 -6.58 -1.09
C GLY A 204 27.15 -5.90 -1.65
N THR A 205 27.11 -5.64 -2.96
CA THR A 205 25.88 -5.19 -3.61
C THR A 205 25.00 -6.38 -3.93
N ASP A 206 23.83 -6.44 -3.29
CA ASP A 206 22.90 -7.56 -3.39
C ASP A 206 22.47 -7.81 -4.84
N VAL A 207 22.86 -8.95 -5.39
CA VAL A 207 22.19 -9.56 -6.54
C VAL A 207 21.27 -10.64 -5.99
N THR A 208 20.05 -10.28 -5.66
CA THR A 208 19.03 -11.28 -5.35
C THR A 208 18.44 -11.82 -6.65
N ASN A 209 18.28 -13.14 -6.75
CA ASN A 209 17.56 -13.73 -7.87
C ASN A 209 16.11 -13.23 -7.87
N SER A 210 15.58 -12.85 -9.03
CA SER A 210 14.19 -12.44 -9.15
C SER A 210 13.27 -13.59 -8.75
N LYS A 211 12.32 -13.31 -7.88
CA LYS A 211 11.38 -14.28 -7.33
C LYS A 211 9.98 -13.72 -7.37
N MET A 212 9.02 -14.54 -7.81
CA MET A 212 7.61 -14.25 -7.73
C MET A 212 6.96 -15.21 -6.73
N GLU A 213 6.25 -14.67 -5.75
CA GLU A 213 5.53 -15.39 -4.69
C GLU A 213 4.04 -15.02 -4.69
#